data_eaf1a3523578abfbf1b5a960f7be4c34
#
_entry.id   eaf1a3523578abfbf1b5a960f7be4c34
#
_cell.length_a   1.000
_cell.length_b   1.000
_cell.length_c   1.000
_cell.angle_alpha   90.00
_cell.angle_beta   90.00
_cell.angle_gamma   90.00
#
_symmetry.space_group_name_H-M   'P 1'
#
loop_
_entity.id
_entity.type
_entity.pdbx_description
1 polymer ?
#
loop_
_entity_poly.entity_id
_entity_poly.type
_entity_poly.pdbx_seq_one_letter_code
_entity_poly.pdbx_strand_id
1 'polypeptide(L)'
;LIMSIKKENPKVDFVKNEHEILDYWSKNKTFEKLVEKNSNGPKWSFLDGPITANNPMGVHHAWGRTLKDLYQRYKSMNGHQLRYQNGFDCQGLWVEIEVEKELGIKSKKEVEDLGIEKFVNLCKERVEKFSEVQKDQSIRLGYWMDWDNSYFTMSEENNYAIWAFLKKLHEDGKIYRGTDVVPWSGRSGTS
;
A
#
# COMPACT_ATOMS: atom_id res chain seq x y z
N LEU A 1 11.37 -49.89 0.39
CA LEU A 1 10.81 -48.68 -0.27
C LEU A 1 11.93 -48.03 -1.09
N ILE A 2 11.89 -48.22 -2.42
CA ILE A 2 12.80 -47.52 -3.33
C ILE A 2 12.23 -46.13 -3.47
N MET A 3 12.82 -45.15 -2.80
CA MET A 3 12.56 -43.73 -3.10
C MET A 3 13.10 -43.44 -4.48
N SER A 4 12.23 -43.25 -5.47
CA SER A 4 12.64 -42.75 -6.77
C SER A 4 12.92 -41.27 -6.64
N ILE A 5 14.20 -40.91 -6.68
CA ILE A 5 14.61 -39.50 -6.76
C ILE A 5 14.28 -39.03 -8.17
N LYS A 6 13.33 -38.10 -8.28
CA LYS A 6 13.04 -37.43 -9.56
C LYS A 6 14.26 -36.62 -9.99
N LYS A 7 14.66 -36.80 -11.26
CA LYS A 7 15.72 -35.98 -11.85
C LYS A 7 15.17 -34.55 -12.00
N GLU A 8 15.73 -33.62 -11.24
CA GLU A 8 15.40 -32.21 -11.36
C GLU A 8 16.07 -31.56 -12.56
N ASN A 9 15.40 -30.59 -13.15
CA ASN A 9 15.98 -29.79 -14.24
C ASN A 9 17.07 -28.86 -13.66
N PRO A 10 18.33 -28.93 -14.11
CA PRO A 10 19.40 -28.08 -13.60
C PRO A 10 19.24 -26.60 -13.98
N LYS A 11 18.37 -26.29 -14.95
CA LYS A 11 18.02 -24.91 -15.34
C LYS A 11 16.70 -24.53 -14.65
N VAL A 12 16.81 -23.66 -13.64
CA VAL A 12 15.64 -23.14 -12.94
C VAL A 12 15.09 -21.95 -13.71
N ASP A 13 13.81 -22.03 -14.08
CA ASP A 13 13.04 -20.90 -14.59
C ASP A 13 12.30 -20.25 -13.40
N PHE A 14 12.91 -19.24 -12.79
CA PHE A 14 12.36 -18.58 -11.62
C PHE A 14 10.98 -17.96 -11.90
N VAL A 15 10.80 -17.31 -13.06
CA VAL A 15 9.53 -16.66 -13.41
C VAL A 15 8.40 -17.69 -13.51
N LYS A 16 8.65 -18.80 -14.20
CA LYS A 16 7.68 -19.90 -14.31
C LYS A 16 7.34 -20.48 -12.94
N ASN A 17 8.34 -20.78 -12.12
CA ASN A 17 8.13 -21.34 -10.79
C ASN A 17 7.32 -20.40 -9.89
N GLU A 18 7.58 -19.11 -9.96
CA GLU A 18 6.82 -18.11 -9.18
C GLU A 18 5.35 -18.10 -9.57
N HIS A 19 5.03 -18.14 -10.88
CA HIS A 19 3.65 -18.24 -11.35
C HIS A 19 2.98 -19.54 -10.89
N GLU A 20 3.67 -20.67 -10.97
CA GLU A 20 3.17 -21.97 -10.52
C GLU A 20 2.87 -21.97 -9.01
N ILE A 21 3.69 -21.31 -8.21
CA ILE A 21 3.46 -21.17 -6.76
C ILE A 21 2.28 -20.23 -6.46
N LEU A 22 2.15 -19.10 -7.15
CA LEU A 22 1.00 -18.21 -7.00
C LEU A 22 -0.31 -18.93 -7.36
N ASP A 23 -0.33 -19.68 -8.44
CA ASP A 23 -1.46 -20.52 -8.84
C ASP A 23 -1.78 -21.58 -7.80
N TYR A 24 -0.76 -22.25 -7.25
CA TYR A 24 -0.94 -23.22 -6.18
C TYR A 24 -1.56 -22.58 -4.94
N TRP A 25 -1.06 -21.42 -4.50
CA TRP A 25 -1.60 -20.72 -3.34
C TRP A 25 -3.07 -20.33 -3.54
N SER A 26 -3.41 -19.79 -4.71
CA SER A 26 -4.78 -19.43 -5.05
C SER A 26 -5.73 -20.63 -5.06
N LYS A 27 -5.37 -21.71 -5.78
CA LYS A 27 -6.19 -22.92 -5.90
C LYS A 27 -6.41 -23.62 -4.56
N ASN A 28 -5.41 -23.59 -3.69
CA ASN A 28 -5.46 -24.25 -2.39
C ASN A 28 -5.94 -23.35 -1.26
N LYS A 29 -6.26 -22.08 -1.51
CA LYS A 29 -6.62 -21.08 -0.50
C LYS A 29 -5.60 -21.07 0.65
N THR A 30 -4.30 -20.98 0.28
CA THR A 30 -3.20 -21.14 1.24
C THR A 30 -3.18 -20.01 2.26
N PHE A 31 -3.45 -18.79 1.83
CA PHE A 31 -3.49 -17.63 2.71
C PHE A 31 -4.64 -17.72 3.71
N GLU A 32 -5.83 -18.03 3.24
CA GLU A 32 -7.03 -18.16 4.07
C GLU A 32 -6.87 -19.28 5.12
N LYS A 33 -6.33 -20.43 4.73
CA LYS A 33 -6.02 -21.53 5.66
C LYS A 33 -5.00 -21.12 6.73
N LEU A 34 -4.02 -20.28 6.37
CA LEU A 34 -3.04 -19.78 7.33
C LEU A 34 -3.69 -18.82 8.34
N VAL A 35 -4.55 -17.92 7.86
CA VAL A 35 -5.31 -17.00 8.71
C VAL A 35 -6.21 -17.78 9.68
N GLU A 36 -6.95 -18.77 9.18
CA GLU A 36 -7.81 -19.63 9.99
C GLU A 36 -7.02 -20.41 11.04
N LYS A 37 -5.91 -21.03 10.65
CA LYS A 37 -5.03 -21.78 11.55
C LYS A 37 -4.59 -20.97 12.76
N ASN A 38 -4.32 -19.70 12.56
CA ASN A 38 -3.78 -18.81 13.58
C ASN A 38 -4.86 -17.95 14.27
N SER A 39 -6.14 -18.17 13.99
CA SER A 39 -7.26 -17.33 14.46
C SER A 39 -7.36 -17.19 15.99
N ASN A 40 -6.86 -18.17 16.74
CA ASN A 40 -6.85 -18.16 18.21
C ASN A 40 -5.47 -17.83 18.81
N GLY A 41 -4.51 -17.46 17.97
CA GLY A 41 -3.16 -17.09 18.41
C GLY A 41 -3.08 -15.72 19.06
N PRO A 42 -1.97 -15.39 19.72
CA PRO A 42 -1.75 -14.05 20.23
C PRO A 42 -1.74 -13.04 19.10
N LYS A 43 -2.43 -11.92 19.28
CA LYS A 43 -2.56 -10.88 18.25
C LYS A 43 -1.21 -10.18 18.00
N TRP A 44 -0.90 -9.98 16.73
CA TRP A 44 0.21 -9.18 16.29
C TRP A 44 -0.17 -8.41 15.02
N SER A 45 0.20 -7.16 14.94
CA SER A 45 0.06 -6.35 13.74
C SER A 45 1.12 -5.24 13.74
N PHE A 46 1.32 -4.64 12.60
CA PHE A 46 2.07 -3.40 12.47
C PHE A 46 1.21 -2.36 11.73
N LEU A 47 1.53 -1.11 11.93
CA LEU A 47 0.93 -0.03 11.17
C LEU A 47 1.77 0.17 9.90
N ASP A 48 1.16 -0.02 8.75
CA ASP A 48 1.81 0.21 7.46
C ASP A 48 1.83 1.71 7.12
N GLY A 49 3.00 2.21 6.70
CA GLY A 49 3.10 3.46 5.96
C GLY A 49 2.83 3.15 4.49
N PRO A 50 1.64 3.48 3.96
CA PRO A 50 1.24 3.02 2.65
C PRO A 50 1.99 3.75 1.54
N ILE A 51 2.14 3.08 0.40
CA ILE A 51 2.71 3.66 -0.82
C ILE A 51 1.69 4.62 -1.42
N THR A 52 2.14 5.78 -1.91
CA THR A 52 1.28 6.69 -2.67
C THR A 52 0.85 6.01 -3.98
N ALA A 53 -0.45 5.93 -4.19
CA ALA A 53 -1.05 5.28 -5.36
C ALA A 53 -1.06 6.20 -6.59
N ASN A 54 0.11 6.64 -7.02
CA ASN A 54 0.28 7.59 -8.14
C ASN A 54 0.96 7.00 -9.38
N ASN A 55 1.71 5.91 -9.21
CA ASN A 55 2.49 5.24 -10.25
C ASN A 55 2.68 3.74 -9.90
N PRO A 56 3.16 2.90 -10.83
CA PRO A 56 3.59 1.55 -10.49
C PRO A 56 4.67 1.55 -9.42
N MET A 57 4.78 0.47 -8.66
CA MET A 57 5.83 0.32 -7.65
C MET A 57 7.22 0.38 -8.27
N GLY A 58 8.11 1.17 -7.66
CA GLY A 58 9.54 1.07 -7.91
C GLY A 58 10.18 -0.06 -7.10
N VAL A 59 11.43 -0.39 -7.41
CA VAL A 59 12.22 -1.44 -6.73
C VAL A 59 12.31 -1.22 -5.21
N HIS A 60 12.45 0.03 -4.77
CA HIS A 60 12.50 0.39 -3.35
C HIS A 60 11.17 0.10 -2.62
N HIS A 61 10.03 0.23 -3.28
CA HIS A 61 8.74 -0.16 -2.73
C HIS A 61 8.63 -1.69 -2.58
N ALA A 62 9.06 -2.44 -3.59
CA ALA A 62 9.10 -3.89 -3.54
C ALA A 62 10.02 -4.38 -2.40
N TRP A 63 11.19 -3.76 -2.24
CA TRP A 63 12.10 -4.06 -1.13
C TRP A 63 11.44 -3.82 0.23
N GLY A 64 10.84 -2.64 0.44
CA GLY A 64 10.12 -2.33 1.68
C GLY A 64 9.00 -3.34 1.97
N ARG A 65 8.21 -3.72 0.96
CA ARG A 65 7.15 -4.74 1.10
C ARG A 65 7.71 -6.12 1.46
N THR A 66 8.82 -6.52 0.85
CA THR A 66 9.49 -7.79 1.16
C THR A 66 9.94 -7.86 2.62
N LEU A 67 10.49 -6.76 3.16
CA LEU A 67 10.88 -6.71 4.57
C LEU A 67 9.66 -6.79 5.50
N LYS A 68 8.58 -6.08 5.20
CA LYS A 68 7.34 -6.16 5.98
C LYS A 68 6.75 -7.57 5.96
N ASP A 69 6.72 -8.20 4.79
CA ASP A 69 6.23 -9.57 4.60
C ASP A 69 7.07 -10.60 5.39
N LEU A 70 8.38 -10.41 5.45
CA LEU A 70 9.27 -11.26 6.25
C LEU A 70 8.84 -11.28 7.71
N TYR A 71 8.60 -10.13 8.33
CA TYR A 71 8.14 -10.04 9.72
C TYR A 71 6.77 -10.67 9.92
N GLN A 72 5.83 -10.44 8.99
CA GLN A 72 4.50 -11.05 9.04
C GLN A 72 4.59 -12.58 8.94
N ARG A 73 5.36 -13.10 7.99
CA ARG A 73 5.55 -14.55 7.84
C ARG A 73 6.21 -15.16 9.08
N TYR A 74 7.24 -14.53 9.61
CA TYR A 74 7.88 -14.99 10.84
C TYR A 74 6.88 -15.07 12.01
N LYS A 75 6.09 -14.02 12.23
CA LYS A 75 5.09 -13.99 13.29
C LYS A 75 3.98 -15.04 13.06
N SER A 76 3.51 -15.16 11.83
CA SER A 76 2.51 -16.16 11.45
C SER A 76 3.03 -17.58 11.66
N MET A 77 4.28 -17.89 11.29
CA MET A 77 4.92 -19.19 11.53
C MET A 77 5.05 -19.51 13.02
N ASN A 78 5.14 -18.50 13.88
CA ASN A 78 5.14 -18.64 15.34
C ASN A 78 3.71 -18.64 15.95
N GLY A 79 2.67 -18.82 15.13
CA GLY A 79 1.30 -19.00 15.58
C GLY A 79 0.56 -17.73 15.96
N HIS A 80 1.07 -16.53 15.60
CA HIS A 80 0.37 -15.30 15.88
C HIS A 80 -0.80 -15.07 14.90
N GLN A 81 -1.90 -14.52 15.42
CA GLN A 81 -2.99 -13.99 14.61
C GLN A 81 -2.59 -12.62 14.07
N LEU A 82 -2.55 -12.48 12.75
CA LEU A 82 -2.21 -11.25 12.07
C LEU A 82 -3.43 -10.60 11.41
N ARG A 83 -3.44 -9.26 11.33
CA ARG A 83 -4.51 -8.53 10.66
C ARG A 83 -4.31 -8.46 9.14
N TYR A 84 -3.08 -8.48 8.65
CA TYR A 84 -2.73 -8.37 7.22
C TYR A 84 -3.35 -7.17 6.50
N GLN A 85 -3.50 -6.04 7.18
CA GLN A 85 -4.13 -4.87 6.60
C GLN A 85 -3.18 -4.11 5.69
N ASN A 86 -3.58 -3.94 4.42
CA ASN A 86 -2.95 -3.04 3.48
C ASN A 86 -3.59 -1.64 3.51
N GLY A 87 -2.88 -0.64 3.00
CA GLY A 87 -3.40 0.70 2.77
C GLY A 87 -2.84 1.31 1.50
N PHE A 88 -3.52 2.36 1.02
CA PHE A 88 -3.08 3.19 -0.09
C PHE A 88 -3.08 4.66 0.34
N ASP A 89 -1.95 5.33 0.11
CA ASP A 89 -1.84 6.78 0.25
C ASP A 89 -2.39 7.45 -1.01
N CYS A 90 -3.40 8.30 -0.83
CA CYS A 90 -4.23 8.80 -1.92
C CYS A 90 -4.08 10.30 -2.16
N GLN A 91 -3.33 11.01 -1.34
CA GLN A 91 -3.23 12.46 -1.42
C GLN A 91 -1.79 12.91 -1.62
N GLY A 92 -1.69 14.21 -1.88
CA GLY A 92 -0.44 14.95 -1.88
C GLY A 92 0.06 15.31 -3.26
N LEU A 93 1.08 16.14 -3.26
CA LEU A 93 1.68 16.76 -4.43
C LEU A 93 2.09 15.76 -5.52
N TRP A 94 2.52 14.56 -5.13
CA TRP A 94 2.96 13.53 -6.08
C TRP A 94 1.83 13.00 -6.97
N VAL A 95 0.58 12.98 -6.49
CA VAL A 95 -0.58 12.63 -7.31
C VAL A 95 -0.89 13.79 -8.26
N GLU A 96 -0.93 15.03 -7.75
CA GLU A 96 -1.21 16.23 -8.53
C GLU A 96 -0.21 16.42 -9.67
N ILE A 97 1.10 16.32 -9.40
CA ILE A 97 2.15 16.49 -10.40
C ILE A 97 1.99 15.49 -11.57
N GLU A 98 1.62 14.27 -11.29
CA GLU A 98 1.45 13.29 -12.36
C GLU A 98 0.21 13.60 -13.21
N VAL A 99 -0.87 14.07 -12.61
CA VAL A 99 -2.06 14.54 -13.36
C VAL A 99 -1.74 15.80 -14.15
N GLU A 100 -1.03 16.77 -13.56
CA GLU A 100 -0.57 17.98 -14.27
C GLU A 100 0.27 17.62 -15.51
N LYS A 101 1.18 16.65 -15.38
CA LYS A 101 1.99 16.17 -16.51
C LYS A 101 1.14 15.52 -17.61
N GLU A 102 0.18 14.70 -17.25
CA GLU A 102 -0.73 14.04 -18.21
C GLU A 102 -1.57 15.07 -18.99
N LEU A 103 -1.96 16.16 -18.32
CA LEU A 103 -2.74 17.25 -18.92
C LEU A 103 -1.89 18.31 -19.63
N GLY A 104 -0.57 18.26 -19.46
CA GLY A 104 0.35 19.28 -19.98
C GLY A 104 0.26 20.63 -19.25
N ILE A 105 -0.29 20.66 -18.04
CA ILE A 105 -0.44 21.83 -17.19
C ILE A 105 0.93 22.27 -16.68
N LYS A 106 1.20 23.58 -16.71
CA LYS A 106 2.49 24.18 -16.33
C LYS A 106 2.39 25.14 -15.13
N SER A 107 1.18 25.51 -14.75
CA SER A 107 0.96 26.47 -13.66
C SER A 107 -0.29 26.13 -12.85
N LYS A 108 -0.31 26.53 -11.59
CA LYS A 108 -1.50 26.35 -10.73
C LYS A 108 -2.72 27.13 -11.25
N LYS A 109 -2.50 28.23 -11.94
CA LYS A 109 -3.59 28.98 -12.60
C LYS A 109 -4.32 28.14 -13.65
N GLU A 110 -3.60 27.36 -14.43
CA GLU A 110 -4.22 26.44 -15.41
C GLU A 110 -5.06 25.35 -14.75
N VAL A 111 -4.70 24.92 -13.53
CA VAL A 111 -5.54 24.01 -12.71
C VAL A 111 -6.84 24.71 -12.32
N GLU A 112 -6.77 25.97 -11.88
CA GLU A 112 -7.96 26.76 -11.54
C GLU A 112 -8.85 26.98 -12.77
N ASP A 113 -8.27 27.29 -13.92
CA ASP A 113 -8.98 27.46 -15.20
C ASP A 113 -9.64 26.17 -15.68
N LEU A 114 -9.03 25.01 -15.44
CA LEU A 114 -9.61 23.68 -15.70
C LEU A 114 -10.83 23.39 -14.81
N GLY A 115 -10.82 23.94 -13.61
CA GLY A 115 -11.81 23.71 -12.55
C GLY A 115 -11.32 22.69 -11.52
N ILE A 116 -11.31 23.12 -10.26
CA ILE A 116 -10.79 22.33 -9.12
C ILE A 116 -11.49 20.97 -8.99
N GLU A 117 -12.82 20.94 -9.11
CA GLU A 117 -13.59 19.68 -9.03
C GLU A 117 -13.14 18.68 -10.08
N LYS A 118 -12.98 19.13 -11.33
CA LYS A 118 -12.54 18.27 -12.43
C LYS A 118 -11.13 17.75 -12.19
N PHE A 119 -10.22 18.60 -11.72
CA PHE A 119 -8.85 18.21 -11.40
C PHE A 119 -8.79 17.19 -10.27
N VAL A 120 -9.56 17.41 -9.19
CA VAL A 120 -9.65 16.46 -8.07
C VAL A 120 -10.20 15.11 -8.50
N ASN A 121 -11.20 15.08 -9.38
CA ASN A 121 -11.75 13.82 -9.90
C ASN A 121 -10.69 13.06 -10.72
N LEU A 122 -9.90 13.74 -11.55
CA LEU A 122 -8.79 13.11 -12.27
C LEU A 122 -7.71 12.56 -11.32
N CYS A 123 -7.44 13.25 -10.21
CA CYS A 123 -6.54 12.74 -9.18
C CYS A 123 -7.11 11.45 -8.53
N LYS A 124 -8.41 11.41 -8.23
CA LYS A 124 -9.06 10.20 -7.68
C LYS A 124 -9.01 9.04 -8.66
N GLU A 125 -9.36 9.26 -9.91
CA GLU A 125 -9.28 8.24 -10.97
C GLU A 125 -7.86 7.67 -11.12
N ARG A 126 -6.85 8.55 -11.03
CA ARG A 126 -5.46 8.12 -11.04
C ARG A 126 -5.12 7.22 -9.85
N VAL A 127 -5.54 7.61 -8.66
CA VAL A 127 -5.33 6.81 -7.43
C VAL A 127 -6.01 5.45 -7.54
N GLU A 128 -7.25 5.40 -8.00
CA GLU A 128 -7.97 4.14 -8.20
C GLU A 128 -7.22 3.22 -9.17
N LYS A 129 -6.81 3.74 -10.31
CA LYS A 129 -6.02 3.00 -11.32
C LYS A 129 -4.73 2.43 -10.74
N PHE A 130 -3.94 3.25 -10.06
CA PHE A 130 -2.63 2.82 -9.59
C PHE A 130 -2.67 2.03 -8.29
N SER A 131 -3.72 2.13 -7.49
CA SER A 131 -3.93 1.21 -6.37
C SER A 131 -4.11 -0.23 -6.85
N GLU A 132 -4.87 -0.45 -7.91
CA GLU A 132 -5.00 -1.79 -8.51
C GLU A 132 -3.69 -2.28 -9.13
N VAL A 133 -2.96 -1.42 -9.85
CA VAL A 133 -1.64 -1.78 -10.38
C VAL A 133 -0.66 -2.18 -9.27
N GLN A 134 -0.61 -1.41 -8.18
CA GLN A 134 0.27 -1.71 -7.05
C GLN A 134 -0.17 -2.97 -6.30
N LYS A 135 -1.47 -3.24 -6.19
CA LYS A 135 -2.03 -4.48 -5.66
C LYS A 135 -1.55 -5.69 -6.48
N ASP A 136 -1.72 -5.65 -7.80
CA ASP A 136 -1.31 -6.73 -8.70
C ASP A 136 0.20 -6.98 -8.63
N GLN A 137 1.02 -5.92 -8.64
CA GLN A 137 2.45 -6.02 -8.47
C GLN A 137 2.85 -6.64 -7.12
N SER A 138 2.10 -6.33 -6.06
CA SER A 138 2.35 -6.87 -4.73
C SER A 138 1.95 -8.34 -4.62
N ILE A 139 0.83 -8.71 -5.22
CA ILE A 139 0.43 -10.12 -5.36
C ILE A 139 1.48 -10.89 -6.17
N ARG A 140 1.95 -10.30 -7.27
CA ARG A 140 3.03 -10.90 -8.08
C ARG A 140 4.35 -11.06 -7.31
N LEU A 141 4.65 -10.16 -6.39
CA LEU A 141 5.80 -10.24 -5.48
C LEU A 141 5.62 -11.36 -4.43
N GLY A 142 4.42 -11.90 -4.27
CA GLY A 142 4.08 -12.88 -3.24
C GLY A 142 3.76 -12.27 -1.88
N TYR A 143 3.47 -10.97 -1.82
CA TYR A 143 3.13 -10.26 -0.61
C TYR A 143 1.72 -10.61 -0.14
N TRP A 144 1.58 -11.15 1.07
CA TRP A 144 0.29 -11.56 1.64
C TRP A 144 -0.37 -10.46 2.44
N MET A 145 -1.54 -10.05 1.97
CA MET A 145 -2.41 -9.05 2.60
C MET A 145 -3.88 -9.42 2.41
N ASP A 146 -4.72 -8.91 3.29
CA ASP A 146 -6.16 -8.86 3.13
C ASP A 146 -6.52 -7.70 2.18
N TRP A 147 -6.40 -7.97 0.88
CA TRP A 147 -6.54 -6.96 -0.17
C TRP A 147 -7.94 -6.36 -0.24
N ASP A 148 -8.96 -7.14 0.09
CA ASP A 148 -10.37 -6.73 0.00
C ASP A 148 -10.74 -5.74 1.12
N ASN A 149 -9.98 -5.73 2.22
CA ASN A 149 -10.14 -4.81 3.34
C ASN A 149 -9.02 -3.76 3.40
N SER A 150 -8.44 -3.41 2.26
CA SER A 150 -7.48 -2.31 2.19
C SER A 150 -8.12 -0.98 2.57
N TYR A 151 -7.42 -0.13 3.32
CA TYR A 151 -7.88 1.23 3.57
C TYR A 151 -7.31 2.23 2.56
N PHE A 152 -8.08 3.27 2.30
CA PHE A 152 -7.70 4.37 1.42
C PHE A 152 -7.68 5.66 2.24
N THR A 153 -6.57 6.40 2.21
CA THR A 153 -6.46 7.62 3.01
C THR A 153 -7.42 8.73 2.58
N MET A 154 -8.02 8.63 1.38
CA MET A 154 -9.06 9.53 0.90
C MET A 154 -10.48 9.15 1.34
N SER A 155 -10.67 8.01 2.01
CA SER A 155 -12.00 7.57 2.43
C SER A 155 -12.55 8.42 3.58
N GLU A 156 -13.88 8.51 3.67
CA GLU A 156 -14.54 9.23 4.76
C GLU A 156 -14.22 8.61 6.12
N GLU A 157 -14.22 7.29 6.21
CA GLU A 157 -13.91 6.56 7.44
C GLU A 157 -12.51 6.89 7.95
N ASN A 158 -11.52 6.95 7.04
CA ASN A 158 -10.17 7.34 7.40
C ASN A 158 -10.11 8.80 7.89
N ASN A 159 -10.80 9.70 7.20
CA ASN A 159 -10.86 11.11 7.58
C ASN A 159 -11.54 11.30 8.94
N TYR A 160 -12.66 10.64 9.20
CA TYR A 160 -13.32 10.70 10.50
C TYR A 160 -12.47 10.10 11.62
N ALA A 161 -11.72 9.03 11.36
CA ALA A 161 -10.79 8.47 12.34
C ALA A 161 -9.70 9.47 12.72
N ILE A 162 -9.13 10.20 11.73
CA ILE A 162 -8.14 11.26 11.94
C ILE A 162 -8.76 12.41 12.74
N TRP A 163 -9.97 12.86 12.40
CA TRP A 163 -10.65 13.91 13.14
C TRP A 163 -10.96 13.52 14.58
N ALA A 164 -11.38 12.27 14.82
CA ALA A 164 -11.60 11.77 16.17
C ALA A 164 -10.30 11.76 17.01
N PHE A 165 -9.18 11.36 16.39
CA PHE A 165 -7.87 11.39 17.02
C PHE A 165 -7.43 12.83 17.33
N LEU A 166 -7.54 13.75 16.39
CA LEU A 166 -7.21 15.17 16.60
C LEU A 166 -8.08 15.80 17.68
N LYS A 167 -9.39 15.51 17.69
CA LYS A 167 -10.30 15.95 18.74
C LYS A 167 -9.84 15.50 20.12
N LYS A 168 -9.48 14.23 20.26
CA LYS A 168 -8.97 13.68 21.51
C LYS A 168 -7.70 14.38 21.98
N LEU A 169 -6.75 14.62 21.07
CA LEU A 169 -5.52 15.34 21.38
C LEU A 169 -5.79 16.80 21.79
N HIS A 170 -6.78 17.44 21.17
CA HIS A 170 -7.19 18.80 21.54
C HIS A 170 -7.80 18.83 22.94
N GLU A 171 -8.70 17.91 23.26
CA GLU A 171 -9.30 17.76 24.60
C GLU A 171 -8.24 17.51 25.67
N ASP A 172 -7.18 16.78 25.34
CA ASP A 172 -6.04 16.50 26.23
C ASP A 172 -5.04 17.67 26.30
N GLY A 173 -5.31 18.81 25.65
CA GLY A 173 -4.44 19.99 25.63
C GLY A 173 -3.10 19.81 24.89
N LYS A 174 -3.00 18.82 24.01
CA LYS A 174 -1.77 18.49 23.28
C LYS A 174 -1.65 19.18 21.92
N ILE A 175 -2.71 19.84 21.45
CA ILE A 175 -2.71 20.60 20.21
C ILE A 175 -2.73 22.08 20.53
N TYR A 176 -1.82 22.81 19.94
CA TYR A 176 -1.74 24.27 20.06
C TYR A 176 -1.38 24.89 18.70
N ARG A 177 -1.72 26.16 18.52
CA ARG A 177 -1.30 26.94 17.35
C ARG A 177 0.11 27.47 17.56
N GLY A 178 1.01 27.16 16.63
CA GLY A 178 2.40 27.62 16.67
C GLY A 178 2.92 27.92 15.27
N THR A 179 4.16 28.44 15.23
CA THR A 179 4.92 28.68 14.00
C THR A 179 6.24 27.92 14.09
N ASP A 180 6.72 27.44 12.95
CA ASP A 180 8.00 26.76 12.85
C ASP A 180 8.74 27.22 11.59
N VAL A 181 10.04 26.95 11.52
CA VAL A 181 10.89 27.28 10.39
C VAL A 181 11.15 26.01 9.61
N VAL A 182 10.76 26.03 8.34
CA VAL A 182 10.95 24.87 7.45
C VAL A 182 11.69 25.30 6.19
N PRO A 183 12.53 24.44 5.59
CA PRO A 183 13.05 24.65 4.25
C PRO A 183 11.89 24.78 3.27
N TRP A 184 11.98 25.71 2.35
CA TRP A 184 10.93 25.97 1.35
C TRP A 184 11.51 26.06 -0.06
N SER A 185 10.95 25.29 -0.99
CA SER A 185 11.28 25.37 -2.40
C SER A 185 10.29 26.29 -3.12
N GLY A 186 10.74 27.48 -3.53
CA GLY A 186 9.92 28.39 -4.32
C GLY A 186 9.51 27.82 -5.68
N ARG A 187 10.28 26.90 -6.24
CA ARG A 187 9.98 26.23 -7.51
C ARG A 187 8.85 25.20 -7.36
N SER A 188 8.90 24.44 -6.30
CA SER A 188 7.92 23.33 -6.05
C SER A 188 6.71 23.81 -5.26
N GLY A 189 6.78 24.97 -4.59
CA GLY A 189 5.72 25.49 -3.74
C GLY A 189 5.48 24.63 -2.48
N THR A 190 6.52 23.94 -2.01
CA THR A 190 6.46 23.02 -0.84
C THR A 190 7.78 23.00 -0.08
N SER A 191 7.74 22.45 1.13
CA SER A 191 8.89 22.13 1.97
C SER A 191 9.49 20.78 1.64
#